data_8bfedf756bb476819040177dfa5bbb44
#
_entry.id   8bfedf756bb476819040177dfa5bbb44
#
_cell.length_a   1.000
_cell.length_b   1.000
_cell.length_c   1.000
_cell.angle_alpha   90.00
_cell.angle_beta   90.00
_cell.angle_gamma   90.00
#
_symmetry.space_group_name_H-M   'P 1'
#
loop_
_entity.id
_entity.type
_entity.pdbx_description
1 polymer ?
#
loop_
_entity_poly.entity_id
_entity_poly.type
_entity_poly.pdbx_seq_one_letter_code
_entity_poly.pdbx_strand_id
1 'polypeptide(L)'
;AGRGWRRVVASPLPQEIIEIGAINTLVESGQLVIACGGGGIPVMRHGNHLKGASAVIDKDFASERLAEDLHADYLIILTAVEKVAIHFGQPDEQWLSEMTTDEARQYMAQNEFAPGSMLPKVQAAVKFAESRPGRTALITLLQKAKDGILGKTGTRIYRA
;
A
#
# COMPACT_ATOMS: atom_id res chain seq x y z
N ALA A 1 -20.71 7.60 12.25
CA ALA A 1 -22.17 7.47 12.30
C ALA A 1 -22.78 8.14 11.06
N GLY A 2 -23.88 7.59 10.48
CA GLY A 2 -24.62 8.21 9.37
C GLY A 2 -24.36 7.60 7.97
N ARG A 3 -23.53 6.57 7.81
CA ARG A 3 -23.28 5.93 6.51
C ARG A 3 -24.15 4.69 6.22
N GLY A 4 -25.16 4.40 7.08
CA GLY A 4 -26.03 3.25 6.93
C GLY A 4 -25.33 1.88 7.14
N TRP A 5 -25.96 0.82 6.66
CA TRP A 5 -25.43 -0.54 6.71
C TRP A 5 -24.51 -0.81 5.52
N ARG A 6 -23.36 -1.45 5.77
CA ARG A 6 -22.43 -1.89 4.74
C ARG A 6 -22.13 -3.37 4.93
N ARG A 7 -22.25 -4.15 3.84
CA ARG A 7 -21.78 -5.54 3.85
C ARG A 7 -20.29 -5.60 4.12
N VAL A 8 -19.88 -6.43 5.06
CA VAL A 8 -18.48 -6.74 5.35
C VAL A 8 -18.13 -8.11 4.80
N VAL A 9 -16.87 -8.28 4.41
CA VAL A 9 -16.29 -9.53 3.93
C VAL A 9 -14.90 -9.69 4.55
N ALA A 10 -14.39 -10.93 4.60
CA ALA A 10 -13.02 -11.17 5.02
C ALA A 10 -12.03 -10.45 4.08
N SER A 11 -11.01 -9.83 4.65
CA SER A 11 -9.95 -9.17 3.90
C SER A 11 -8.57 -9.57 4.45
N PRO A 12 -8.13 -10.81 4.17
CA PRO A 12 -6.84 -11.29 4.63
C PRO A 12 -5.69 -10.61 3.86
N LEU A 13 -4.52 -10.60 4.47
CA LEU A 13 -3.28 -10.18 3.80
C LEU A 13 -2.92 -11.18 2.68
N PRO A 14 -2.52 -10.70 1.49
CA PRO A 14 -2.04 -11.56 0.42
C PRO A 14 -0.72 -12.23 0.84
N GLN A 15 -0.59 -13.51 0.52
CA GLN A 15 0.61 -14.27 0.83
C GLN A 15 1.53 -14.41 -0.39
N GLU A 16 0.93 -14.50 -1.57
CA GLU A 16 1.63 -14.79 -2.83
C GLU A 16 0.85 -14.19 -3.99
N ILE A 17 1.56 -13.72 -5.01
CA ILE A 17 1.00 -13.39 -6.32
C ILE A 17 1.22 -14.59 -7.22
N ILE A 18 0.16 -15.25 -7.65
CA ILE A 18 0.27 -16.53 -8.41
C ILE A 18 1.04 -16.36 -9.72
N GLU A 19 0.81 -15.24 -10.42
CA GLU A 19 1.41 -14.93 -11.72
C GLU A 19 2.76 -14.24 -11.62
N ILE A 20 3.40 -14.18 -10.46
CA ILE A 20 4.62 -13.40 -10.24
C ILE A 20 5.74 -13.74 -11.24
N GLY A 21 5.91 -15.01 -11.60
CA GLY A 21 6.91 -15.43 -12.57
C GLY A 21 6.69 -14.83 -13.96
N ALA A 22 5.45 -14.80 -14.43
CA ALA A 22 5.10 -14.18 -15.71
C ALA A 22 5.26 -12.65 -15.66
N ILE A 23 4.82 -12.03 -14.57
CA ILE A 23 4.96 -10.59 -14.37
C ILE A 23 6.44 -10.18 -14.37
N ASN A 24 7.28 -10.92 -13.64
CA ASN A 24 8.72 -10.65 -13.58
C ASN A 24 9.38 -10.75 -14.95
N THR A 25 9.07 -11.79 -15.72
CA THR A 25 9.60 -11.98 -17.09
C THR A 25 9.24 -10.79 -17.98
N LEU A 26 8.00 -10.29 -17.91
CA LEU A 26 7.57 -9.12 -18.68
C LEU A 26 8.29 -7.85 -18.25
N VAL A 27 8.43 -7.61 -16.94
CA VAL A 27 9.16 -6.46 -16.39
C VAL A 27 10.62 -6.49 -16.81
N GLU A 28 11.30 -7.62 -16.69
CA GLU A 28 12.70 -7.80 -17.10
C GLU A 28 12.91 -7.60 -18.61
N SER A 29 11.89 -7.89 -19.43
CA SER A 29 11.90 -7.61 -20.87
C SER A 29 11.60 -6.15 -21.22
N GLY A 30 11.43 -5.25 -20.21
CA GLY A 30 11.16 -3.83 -20.39
C GLY A 30 9.70 -3.49 -20.66
N GLN A 31 8.77 -4.41 -20.42
CA GLN A 31 7.34 -4.15 -20.57
C GLN A 31 6.76 -3.39 -19.37
N LEU A 32 5.82 -2.50 -19.65
CA LEU A 32 4.96 -1.92 -18.61
C LEU A 32 3.84 -2.90 -18.27
N VAL A 33 3.78 -3.33 -17.02
CA VAL A 33 2.81 -4.34 -16.57
C VAL A 33 1.77 -3.69 -15.66
N ILE A 34 0.49 -3.92 -15.95
CA ILE A 34 -0.63 -3.58 -15.08
C ILE A 34 -1.12 -4.90 -14.46
N ALA A 35 -0.97 -5.01 -13.13
CA ALA A 35 -1.29 -6.22 -12.39
C ALA A 35 -2.14 -5.93 -11.15
N CYS A 36 -2.65 -6.97 -10.50
CA CYS A 36 -3.42 -6.95 -9.27
C CYS A 36 -4.74 -6.15 -9.30
N GLY A 37 -5.00 -5.28 -10.26
CA GLY A 37 -6.25 -4.52 -10.37
C GLY A 37 -6.71 -3.90 -9.04
N GLY A 38 -7.90 -4.24 -8.58
CA GLY A 38 -8.47 -3.80 -7.29
C GLY A 38 -8.01 -4.62 -6.07
N GLY A 39 -7.00 -5.50 -6.21
CA GLY A 39 -6.49 -6.39 -5.15
C GLY A 39 -6.26 -7.83 -5.62
N GLY A 40 -6.63 -8.15 -6.86
CA GLY A 40 -6.56 -9.49 -7.42
C GLY A 40 -7.77 -10.37 -7.08
N ILE A 41 -7.80 -11.55 -7.66
CA ILE A 41 -8.82 -12.59 -7.37
C ILE A 41 -8.26 -13.47 -6.23
N PRO A 42 -8.89 -13.45 -5.04
CA PRO A 42 -8.39 -14.26 -3.92
C PRO A 42 -8.63 -15.74 -4.18
N VAL A 43 -7.56 -16.51 -4.09
CA VAL A 43 -7.57 -17.96 -4.27
C VAL A 43 -6.80 -18.65 -3.15
N MET A 44 -7.13 -19.92 -2.90
CA MET A 44 -6.41 -20.82 -1.99
C MET A 44 -5.89 -22.03 -2.76
N ARG A 45 -4.68 -22.48 -2.43
CA ARG A 45 -4.16 -23.74 -2.96
C ARG A 45 -4.89 -24.92 -2.32
N HIS A 46 -5.38 -25.83 -3.14
CA HIS A 46 -5.98 -27.07 -2.72
C HIS A 46 -5.38 -28.23 -3.56
N GLY A 47 -4.32 -28.84 -3.05
CA GLY A 47 -3.50 -29.75 -3.84
C GLY A 47 -2.90 -29.03 -5.07
N ASN A 48 -3.14 -29.57 -6.26
CA ASN A 48 -2.67 -29.01 -7.53
C ASN A 48 -3.66 -27.99 -8.17
N HIS A 49 -4.71 -27.60 -7.46
CA HIS A 49 -5.73 -26.70 -7.98
C HIS A 49 -5.80 -25.40 -7.17
N LEU A 50 -6.24 -24.34 -7.82
CA LEU A 50 -6.61 -23.09 -7.17
C LEU A 50 -8.13 -23.03 -6.98
N LYS A 51 -8.58 -22.71 -5.77
CA LYS A 51 -9.98 -22.53 -5.43
C LYS A 51 -10.23 -21.10 -5.01
N GLY A 52 -11.26 -20.44 -5.57
CA GLY A 52 -11.67 -19.09 -5.18
C GLY A 52 -12.01 -19.01 -3.68
N ALA A 53 -11.55 -17.96 -3.03
CA ALA A 53 -11.84 -17.66 -1.63
C ALA A 53 -12.93 -16.59 -1.51
N SER A 54 -13.83 -16.74 -0.53
CA SER A 54 -14.86 -15.74 -0.20
C SER A 54 -14.23 -14.57 0.60
N ALA A 55 -13.38 -13.79 -0.08
CA ALA A 55 -12.62 -12.69 0.51
C ALA A 55 -12.47 -11.56 -0.51
N VAL A 56 -11.97 -10.42 -0.06
CA VAL A 56 -11.49 -9.30 -0.90
C VAL A 56 -10.10 -8.94 -0.41
N ILE A 57 -9.13 -8.96 -1.30
CA ILE A 57 -7.77 -8.49 -0.97
C ILE A 57 -7.72 -6.98 -1.14
N ASP A 58 -7.18 -6.29 -0.14
CA ASP A 58 -6.94 -4.86 -0.25
C ASP A 58 -5.82 -4.59 -1.26
N LYS A 59 -6.07 -3.66 -2.18
CA LYS A 59 -5.14 -3.33 -3.27
C LYS A 59 -3.81 -2.75 -2.78
N ASP A 60 -3.80 -2.06 -1.64
CA ASP A 60 -2.58 -1.46 -1.11
C ASP A 60 -1.61 -2.57 -0.64
N PHE A 61 -2.14 -3.62 0.01
CA PHE A 61 -1.36 -4.81 0.38
C PHE A 61 -1.02 -5.72 -0.80
N ALA A 62 -1.90 -5.82 -1.81
CA ALA A 62 -1.57 -6.55 -3.05
C ALA A 62 -0.43 -5.87 -3.80
N SER A 63 -0.43 -4.54 -3.87
CA SER A 63 0.63 -3.75 -4.50
C SER A 63 1.94 -3.83 -3.72
N GLU A 64 1.85 -3.81 -2.39
CA GLU A 64 2.99 -4.00 -1.50
C GLU A 64 3.64 -5.38 -1.72
N ARG A 65 2.82 -6.46 -1.73
CA ARG A 65 3.31 -7.81 -1.98
C ARG A 65 3.97 -7.92 -3.37
N LEU A 66 3.32 -7.37 -4.40
CA LEU A 66 3.88 -7.34 -5.76
C LEU A 66 5.22 -6.60 -5.81
N ALA A 67 5.32 -5.45 -5.14
CA ALA A 67 6.56 -4.67 -5.09
C ALA A 67 7.69 -5.40 -4.35
N GLU A 68 7.36 -6.15 -3.28
CA GLU A 68 8.32 -7.03 -2.61
C GLU A 68 8.85 -8.11 -3.54
N ASP A 69 7.94 -8.84 -4.22
CA ASP A 69 8.25 -9.98 -5.08
C ASP A 69 9.03 -9.58 -6.35
N LEU A 70 8.78 -8.38 -6.88
CA LEU A 70 9.51 -7.79 -8.00
C LEU A 70 10.82 -7.10 -7.58
N HIS A 71 11.19 -7.17 -6.30
CA HIS A 71 12.37 -6.50 -5.76
C HIS A 71 12.42 -5.00 -6.03
N ALA A 72 11.26 -4.34 -6.11
CA ALA A 72 11.18 -2.90 -6.33
C ALA A 72 11.92 -2.11 -5.25
N ASP A 73 12.49 -0.98 -5.63
CA ASP A 73 13.14 -0.05 -4.69
C ASP A 73 12.16 0.98 -4.14
N TYR A 74 11.10 1.25 -4.90
CA TYR A 74 10.08 2.24 -4.58
C TYR A 74 8.67 1.66 -4.69
N LEU A 75 7.82 1.98 -3.70
CA LEU A 75 6.37 1.78 -3.76
C LEU A 75 5.68 3.14 -3.71
N ILE A 76 4.89 3.48 -4.73
CA ILE A 76 4.18 4.75 -4.80
C ILE A 76 2.69 4.49 -4.69
N ILE A 77 2.08 4.99 -3.62
CA ILE A 77 0.64 4.88 -3.35
C ILE A 77 -0.02 6.22 -3.67
N LEU A 78 -0.84 6.23 -4.70
CA LEU A 78 -1.58 7.42 -5.12
C LEU A 78 -2.95 7.46 -4.45
N THR A 79 -3.30 8.62 -3.89
CA THR A 79 -4.51 8.80 -3.09
C THR A 79 -5.17 10.16 -3.35
N ALA A 80 -6.18 10.51 -2.57
CA ALA A 80 -6.95 11.75 -2.73
C ALA A 80 -6.38 12.95 -1.96
N VAL A 81 -5.30 12.75 -1.18
CA VAL A 81 -4.64 13.82 -0.41
C VAL A 81 -3.16 13.91 -0.79
N GLU A 82 -2.60 15.10 -0.65
CA GLU A 82 -1.21 15.35 -1.07
C GLU A 82 -0.19 14.72 -0.12
N LYS A 83 -0.47 14.72 1.16
CA LYS A 83 0.38 14.17 2.21
C LYS A 83 -0.44 13.38 3.22
N VAL A 84 0.22 12.58 4.03
CA VAL A 84 -0.35 12.00 5.24
C VAL A 84 -0.39 13.07 6.32
N ALA A 85 -1.46 13.11 7.10
CA ALA A 85 -1.59 14.00 8.24
C ALA A 85 -1.81 13.21 9.53
N ILE A 86 -1.32 13.77 10.63
CA ILE A 86 -1.72 13.42 12.00
C ILE A 86 -2.66 14.51 12.53
N HIS A 87 -3.48 14.18 13.52
CA HIS A 87 -4.56 15.04 14.08
C HIS A 87 -5.50 15.56 12.98
N PHE A 88 -5.77 14.71 11.97
CA PHE A 88 -6.54 15.11 10.80
C PHE A 88 -7.91 15.68 11.14
N GLY A 89 -8.19 16.89 10.64
CA GLY A 89 -9.44 17.61 10.93
C GLY A 89 -9.49 18.27 12.30
N GLN A 90 -8.38 18.35 13.03
CA GLN A 90 -8.26 19.03 14.32
C GLN A 90 -7.49 20.35 14.18
N PRO A 91 -7.60 21.27 15.18
CA PRO A 91 -6.89 22.56 15.12
C PRO A 91 -5.37 22.48 15.04
N ASP A 92 -4.80 21.35 15.47
CA ASP A 92 -3.38 21.04 15.49
C ASP A 92 -2.98 20.05 14.40
N GLU A 93 -3.76 19.97 13.30
CA GLU A 93 -3.47 19.13 12.14
C GLU A 93 -2.08 19.40 11.59
N GLN A 94 -1.31 18.33 11.36
CA GLN A 94 0.05 18.40 10.80
C GLN A 94 0.18 17.48 9.59
N TRP A 95 0.64 18.05 8.47
CA TRP A 95 0.95 17.35 7.23
C TRP A 95 2.41 16.93 7.20
N LEU A 96 2.64 15.64 7.09
CA LEU A 96 3.97 15.05 7.17
C LEU A 96 4.60 14.96 5.78
N SER A 97 5.82 15.47 5.62
CA SER A 97 6.60 15.30 4.38
C SER A 97 7.35 13.97 4.36
N GLU A 98 7.71 13.48 5.53
CA GLU A 98 8.35 12.19 5.73
C GLU A 98 8.05 11.64 7.12
N MET A 99 8.18 10.35 7.28
CA MET A 99 8.19 9.65 8.57
C MET A 99 9.01 8.37 8.45
N THR A 100 9.65 8.00 9.54
CA THR A 100 10.28 6.70 9.68
C THR A 100 9.23 5.62 9.90
N THR A 101 9.60 4.36 9.70
CA THR A 101 8.71 3.24 10.00
C THR A 101 8.34 3.18 11.49
N ASP A 102 9.25 3.59 12.39
CA ASP A 102 8.99 3.63 13.83
C ASP A 102 7.98 4.72 14.20
N GLU A 103 8.12 5.94 13.65
CA GLU A 103 7.14 7.01 13.83
C GLU A 103 5.77 6.60 13.28
N ALA A 104 5.74 6.00 12.09
CA ALA A 104 4.50 5.51 11.50
C ALA A 104 3.80 4.47 12.40
N ARG A 105 4.57 3.56 13.03
CA ARG A 105 4.04 2.60 14.00
C ARG A 105 3.47 3.26 15.25
N GLN A 106 4.15 4.30 15.77
CA GLN A 106 3.65 5.09 16.90
C GLN A 106 2.32 5.77 16.56
N TYR A 107 2.24 6.45 15.41
CA TYR A 107 1.00 7.10 14.96
C TYR A 107 -0.14 6.10 14.71
N MET A 108 0.17 4.91 14.18
CA MET A 108 -0.84 3.83 14.05
C MET A 108 -1.35 3.37 15.42
N ALA A 109 -0.48 3.23 16.43
CA ALA A 109 -0.85 2.86 17.79
C ALA A 109 -1.70 3.93 18.48
N GLN A 110 -1.52 5.20 18.12
CA GLN A 110 -2.31 6.35 18.58
C GLN A 110 -3.62 6.53 17.81
N ASN A 111 -3.92 5.66 16.80
CA ASN A 111 -5.09 5.74 15.94
C ASN A 111 -5.17 7.03 15.10
N GLU A 112 -4.05 7.61 14.71
CA GLU A 112 -4.01 8.83 13.91
C GLU A 112 -4.56 8.63 12.49
N PHE A 113 -4.54 7.40 11.97
CA PHE A 113 -4.94 7.12 10.60
C PHE A 113 -6.32 6.47 10.51
N ALA A 114 -7.18 7.02 9.66
CA ALA A 114 -8.55 6.54 9.49
C ALA A 114 -8.58 5.08 9.00
N PRO A 115 -9.24 4.16 9.74
CA PRO A 115 -9.42 2.77 9.33
C PRO A 115 -10.14 2.66 7.97
N GLY A 116 -9.66 1.77 7.10
CA GLY A 116 -10.26 1.54 5.78
C GLY A 116 -9.99 2.63 4.74
N SER A 117 -9.13 3.61 5.04
CA SER A 117 -8.67 4.62 4.06
C SER A 117 -7.17 4.87 4.16
N MET A 118 -6.69 5.69 5.10
CA MET A 118 -5.27 6.01 5.23
C MET A 118 -4.48 4.90 5.93
N LEU A 119 -5.05 4.26 6.95
CA LEU A 119 -4.36 3.23 7.73
C LEU A 119 -3.82 2.08 6.87
N PRO A 120 -4.58 1.44 5.94
CA PRO A 120 -4.03 0.38 5.09
C PRO A 120 -2.86 0.85 4.21
N LYS A 121 -2.89 2.11 3.74
CA LYS A 121 -1.81 2.69 2.93
C LYS A 121 -0.52 2.84 3.73
N VAL A 122 -0.63 3.38 4.94
CA VAL A 122 0.53 3.53 5.84
C VAL A 122 1.06 2.15 6.24
N GLN A 123 0.18 1.19 6.55
CA GLN A 123 0.58 -0.19 6.87
C GLN A 123 1.33 -0.86 5.71
N ALA A 124 0.81 -0.76 4.47
CA ALA A 124 1.47 -1.30 3.28
C ALA A 124 2.82 -0.60 3.03
N ALA A 125 2.87 0.72 3.17
CA ALA A 125 4.09 1.50 3.01
C ALA A 125 5.18 1.14 4.02
N VAL A 126 4.81 0.98 5.30
CA VAL A 126 5.73 0.53 6.37
C VAL A 126 6.25 -0.87 6.09
N LYS A 127 5.35 -1.82 5.77
CA LYS A 127 5.72 -3.20 5.47
C LYS A 127 6.72 -3.26 4.31
N PHE A 128 6.48 -2.52 3.23
CA PHE A 128 7.39 -2.44 2.09
C PHE A 128 8.75 -1.85 2.49
N ALA A 129 8.77 -0.72 3.20
CA ALA A 129 10.01 -0.05 3.60
C ALA A 129 10.87 -0.92 4.53
N GLU A 130 10.26 -1.76 5.36
CA GLU A 130 10.96 -2.68 6.26
C GLU A 130 11.44 -3.98 5.59
N SER A 131 10.86 -4.35 4.47
CA SER A 131 11.12 -5.64 3.81
C SER A 131 12.56 -5.79 3.28
N ARG A 132 13.25 -4.67 3.02
CA ARG A 132 14.68 -4.63 2.63
C ARG A 132 15.28 -3.26 2.94
N PRO A 133 16.55 -3.19 3.38
CA PRO A 133 17.25 -1.91 3.53
C PRO A 133 17.25 -1.08 2.25
N GLY A 134 17.08 0.23 2.37
CA GLY A 134 17.08 1.19 1.26
C GLY A 134 15.75 1.34 0.51
N ARG A 135 14.73 0.51 0.81
CA ARG A 135 13.39 0.68 0.26
C ARG A 135 12.69 1.91 0.82
N THR A 136 11.96 2.57 -0.04
CA THR A 136 11.17 3.77 0.33
C THR A 136 9.77 3.66 -0.26
N ALA A 137 8.76 4.00 0.52
CA ALA A 137 7.41 4.19 0.03
C ALA A 137 7.05 5.68 0.00
N LEU A 138 6.21 6.06 -0.96
CA LEU A 138 5.68 7.42 -1.13
C LEU A 138 4.16 7.35 -1.15
N ILE A 139 3.50 8.16 -0.33
CA ILE A 139 2.05 8.39 -0.39
C ILE A 139 1.82 9.81 -0.86
N THR A 140 1.09 9.99 -1.98
CA THR A 140 0.84 11.33 -2.53
C THR A 140 -0.46 11.41 -3.32
N LEU A 141 -0.88 12.63 -3.65
CA LEU A 141 -2.05 12.91 -4.48
C LEU A 141 -1.82 12.42 -5.91
N LEU A 142 -2.82 11.78 -6.52
CA LEU A 142 -2.74 11.26 -7.89
C LEU A 142 -2.26 12.33 -8.90
N GLN A 143 -2.80 13.54 -8.83
CA GLN A 143 -2.44 14.66 -9.73
C GLN A 143 -1.01 15.19 -9.47
N LYS A 144 -0.42 14.85 -8.33
CA LYS A 144 0.93 15.26 -7.92
C LYS A 144 1.96 14.12 -8.00
N ALA A 145 1.62 13.00 -8.64
CA ALA A 145 2.48 11.83 -8.75
C ALA A 145 3.89 12.18 -9.25
N LYS A 146 3.99 12.98 -10.32
CA LYS A 146 5.28 13.44 -10.88
C LYS A 146 6.09 14.25 -9.87
N ASP A 147 5.46 15.21 -9.19
CA ASP A 147 6.14 16.04 -8.20
C ASP A 147 6.56 15.21 -6.98
N GLY A 148 5.74 14.22 -6.58
CA GLY A 148 6.08 13.29 -5.52
C GLY A 148 7.31 12.43 -5.85
N ILE A 149 7.37 11.86 -7.05
CA ILE A 149 8.53 11.10 -7.53
C ILE A 149 9.80 11.95 -7.56
N LEU A 150 9.68 13.24 -7.90
CA LEU A 150 10.78 14.20 -7.88
C LEU A 150 11.13 14.73 -6.48
N GLY A 151 10.50 14.22 -5.42
CA GLY A 151 10.74 14.60 -4.02
C GLY A 151 10.23 15.98 -3.62
N LYS A 152 9.33 16.59 -4.43
CA LYS A 152 8.81 17.94 -4.16
C LYS A 152 7.58 17.94 -3.24
N THR A 153 6.88 16.83 -3.15
CA THR A 153 5.67 16.69 -2.32
C THR A 153 5.42 15.22 -1.97
N GLY A 154 4.33 14.96 -1.21
CA GLY A 154 3.98 13.65 -0.71
C GLY A 154 4.58 13.37 0.66
N THR A 155 4.28 12.20 1.21
CA THR A 155 4.88 11.68 2.45
C THR A 155 5.76 10.49 2.12
N ARG A 156 7.03 10.62 2.37
CA ARG A 156 8.03 9.56 2.22
C ARG A 156 8.09 8.72 3.50
N ILE A 157 8.03 7.40 3.35
CA ILE A 157 8.13 6.44 4.46
C ILE A 157 9.35 5.56 4.22
N TYR A 158 10.24 5.49 5.20
CA TYR A 158 11.50 4.77 5.10
C TYR A 158 11.94 4.20 6.46
N ARG A 159 12.78 3.20 6.41
CA ARG A 159 13.45 2.66 7.60
C ARG A 159 14.68 3.52 7.91
N ALA A 160 14.76 4.05 9.14
CA ALA A 160 15.95 4.76 9.65
C ALA A 160 17.15 3.82 9.82
#